data_da1852026ae207fa53681ae4870d2769
#
_entry.id   da1852026ae207fa53681ae4870d2769
#
_cell.length_a   1.000
_cell.length_b   1.000
_cell.length_c   1.000
_cell.angle_alpha   90.00
_cell.angle_beta   90.00
_cell.angle_gamma   90.00
#
_symmetry.space_group_name_H-M   'P 1'
#
loop_
_entity.id
_entity.type
_entity.pdbx_description
1 polymer ?
#
loop_
_entity_poly.entity_id
_entity_poly.type
_entity_poly.pdbx_seq_one_letter_code
_entity_poly.pdbx_strand_id
1 'polypeptide(L)'
;LTIDSGGSLTVAANSDLTLSGNFTNNGTVTLNSESDEFSSIIVGGSSTGNILYNRYVNTVGTGEWDLIGSPVDGLSISNFVTTNSSVLATNGSAYAVGYHDNSDDSWTNYTTSTVGGAGNFDIARGYQMATSSGATMAFTGSIATIDQTQSIINNNGNGNGGRRWNLVANPFPSYLNANTNAHASNNFLSVNASVIDSNFLSIYGWKADGTGYEIYNNTS
;
A
#
# COMPACT_ATOMS: atom_id res chain seq x y z
N LEU A 1 -3.03 10.81 22.20
CA LEU A 1 -3.10 9.44 22.68
C LEU A 1 -1.70 8.89 22.92
N THR A 2 -1.47 8.32 24.09
CA THR A 2 -0.25 7.59 24.41
C THR A 2 -0.61 6.17 24.81
N ILE A 3 0.10 5.19 24.25
CA ILE A 3 0.08 3.80 24.67
C ILE A 3 1.39 3.57 25.42
N ASP A 4 1.31 3.35 26.73
CA ASP A 4 2.47 3.14 27.57
C ASP A 4 3.09 1.75 27.37
N SER A 5 4.33 1.58 27.84
CA SER A 5 5.02 0.28 27.81
C SER A 5 4.17 -0.79 28.53
N GLY A 6 3.96 -1.91 27.87
CA GLY A 6 3.06 -2.99 28.31
C GLY A 6 1.58 -2.76 28.02
N GLY A 7 1.18 -1.55 27.59
CA GLY A 7 -0.17 -1.28 27.12
C GLY A 7 -0.41 -1.84 25.71
N SER A 8 -1.68 -2.10 25.38
CA SER A 8 -2.08 -2.56 24.06
C SER A 8 -3.35 -1.86 23.57
N LEU A 9 -3.40 -1.59 22.28
CA LEU A 9 -4.58 -1.10 21.56
C LEU A 9 -4.79 -1.95 20.32
N THR A 10 -6.00 -2.43 20.10
CA THR A 10 -6.38 -3.11 18.87
C THR A 10 -7.53 -2.34 18.23
N VAL A 11 -7.38 -1.97 16.96
CA VAL A 11 -8.44 -1.44 16.11
C VAL A 11 -8.96 -2.62 15.27
N ALA A 12 -10.21 -3.00 15.49
CA ALA A 12 -10.81 -4.11 14.76
C ALA A 12 -11.00 -3.77 13.27
N ALA A 13 -11.13 -4.78 12.42
CA ALA A 13 -11.57 -4.59 11.04
C ALA A 13 -12.89 -3.78 11.02
N ASN A 14 -13.08 -2.97 9.97
CA ASN A 14 -14.23 -2.06 9.85
C ASN A 14 -14.38 -1.05 11.00
N SER A 15 -13.28 -0.65 11.63
CA SER A 15 -13.26 0.35 12.70
C SER A 15 -12.22 1.43 12.42
N ASP A 16 -12.57 2.67 12.80
CA ASP A 16 -11.72 3.84 12.58
C ASP A 16 -11.31 4.49 13.89
N LEU A 17 -10.07 4.95 13.96
CA LEU A 17 -9.55 5.77 15.05
C LEU A 17 -9.04 7.10 14.50
N THR A 18 -9.70 8.19 14.88
CA THR A 18 -9.25 9.55 14.52
C THR A 18 -8.73 10.28 15.75
N LEU A 19 -7.50 10.74 15.69
CA LEU A 19 -6.83 11.51 16.72
C LEU A 19 -6.57 12.93 16.23
N SER A 20 -7.12 13.94 16.90
CA SER A 20 -6.87 15.35 16.58
C SER A 20 -5.48 15.86 16.98
N GLY A 21 -4.78 15.16 17.85
CA GLY A 21 -3.45 15.50 18.36
C GLY A 21 -2.43 14.40 18.13
N ASN A 22 -1.36 14.43 18.92
CA ASN A 22 -0.23 13.51 18.78
C ASN A 22 -0.58 12.08 19.18
N PHE A 23 0.12 11.14 18.55
CA PHE A 23 0.11 9.72 18.86
C PHE A 23 1.51 9.27 19.31
N THR A 24 1.60 8.59 20.46
CA THR A 24 2.84 8.00 20.97
C THR A 24 2.60 6.55 21.33
N ASN A 25 3.31 5.64 20.70
CA ASN A 25 3.23 4.22 21.00
C ASN A 25 4.54 3.71 21.60
N ASN A 26 4.53 3.40 22.90
CA ASN A 26 5.59 2.71 23.62
C ASN A 26 5.20 1.24 23.96
N GLY A 27 3.99 0.84 23.56
CA GLY A 27 3.42 -0.49 23.79
C GLY A 27 3.19 -1.26 22.49
N THR A 28 2.01 -1.83 22.35
CA THR A 28 1.58 -2.55 21.15
C THR A 28 0.31 -1.92 20.58
N VAL A 29 0.35 -1.57 19.29
CA VAL A 29 -0.84 -1.10 18.55
C VAL A 29 -1.01 -1.95 17.32
N THR A 30 -2.19 -2.55 17.18
CA THR A 30 -2.53 -3.44 16.07
C THR A 30 -3.79 -2.93 15.36
N LEU A 31 -3.69 -2.79 14.06
CA LEU A 31 -4.80 -2.54 13.16
C LEU A 31 -5.10 -3.82 12.39
N ASN A 32 -6.35 -4.26 12.40
CA ASN A 32 -6.75 -5.50 11.74
C ASN A 32 -7.52 -5.25 10.44
N SER A 33 -7.47 -6.21 9.52
CA SER A 33 -8.33 -6.27 8.36
C SER A 33 -8.85 -7.69 8.12
N GLU A 34 -9.94 -7.77 7.41
CA GLU A 34 -10.50 -8.96 6.78
C GLU A 34 -10.46 -8.82 5.26
N SER A 35 -11.04 -9.75 4.52
CA SER A 35 -10.97 -9.78 3.05
C SER A 35 -11.51 -8.52 2.38
N ASP A 36 -12.53 -7.90 2.98
CA ASP A 36 -13.29 -6.77 2.46
C ASP A 36 -13.47 -5.63 3.48
N GLU A 37 -12.97 -5.80 4.70
CA GLU A 37 -13.06 -4.84 5.78
C GLU A 37 -11.68 -4.45 6.30
N PHE A 38 -11.42 -3.15 6.42
CA PHE A 38 -10.13 -2.63 6.85
C PHE A 38 -10.32 -1.67 8.03
N SER A 39 -9.39 -1.71 8.98
CA SER A 39 -9.32 -0.68 10.01
C SER A 39 -8.55 0.54 9.51
N SER A 40 -8.78 1.69 10.13
CA SER A 40 -8.01 2.90 9.84
C SER A 40 -7.58 3.65 11.10
N ILE A 41 -6.46 4.38 10.99
CA ILE A 41 -6.03 5.37 11.97
C ILE A 41 -5.61 6.65 11.27
N ILE A 42 -6.16 7.77 11.73
CA ILE A 42 -5.80 9.12 11.29
C ILE A 42 -5.20 9.86 12.48
N VAL A 43 -4.02 10.44 12.30
CA VAL A 43 -3.30 11.22 13.32
C VAL A 43 -3.14 12.65 12.84
N GLY A 44 -3.82 13.61 13.49
CA GLY A 44 -3.78 15.03 13.13
C GLY A 44 -2.54 15.77 13.63
N GLY A 45 -1.76 15.17 14.51
CA GLY A 45 -0.49 15.69 15.01
C GLY A 45 0.70 14.84 14.59
N SER A 46 1.74 14.80 15.39
CA SER A 46 2.90 13.93 15.18
C SER A 46 2.63 12.49 15.62
N SER A 47 3.30 11.53 14.97
CA SER A 47 3.30 10.12 15.37
C SER A 47 4.69 9.68 15.80
N THR A 48 4.76 8.87 16.86
CA THR A 48 6.01 8.26 17.37
C THR A 48 5.76 6.81 17.76
N GLY A 49 6.71 5.94 17.45
CA GLY A 49 6.61 4.49 17.66
C GLY A 49 5.96 3.78 16.48
N ASN A 50 6.10 2.46 16.45
CA ASN A 50 5.60 1.63 15.38
C ASN A 50 4.20 1.10 15.69
N ILE A 51 3.44 0.81 14.64
CA ILE A 51 2.20 0.04 14.68
C ILE A 51 2.39 -1.27 13.91
N LEU A 52 1.54 -2.23 14.17
CA LEU A 52 1.33 -3.41 13.34
C LEU A 52 0.03 -3.21 12.56
N TYR A 53 0.11 -3.15 11.23
CA TYR A 53 -1.06 -3.16 10.36
C TYR A 53 -1.19 -4.53 9.69
N ASN A 54 -2.22 -5.28 10.03
CA ASN A 54 -2.57 -6.54 9.42
C ASN A 54 -3.44 -6.28 8.19
N ARG A 55 -2.88 -6.43 6.99
CA ARG A 55 -3.59 -6.21 5.73
C ARG A 55 -3.92 -7.55 5.07
N TYR A 56 -5.20 -7.80 4.79
CA TYR A 56 -5.58 -8.99 4.02
C TYR A 56 -5.05 -8.87 2.59
N VAL A 57 -4.52 -9.98 2.07
CA VAL A 57 -3.97 -10.12 0.72
C VAL A 57 -4.48 -11.43 0.12
N ASN A 58 -4.96 -11.35 -1.11
CA ASN A 58 -5.54 -12.48 -1.82
C ASN A 58 -4.53 -13.61 -2.10
N THR A 59 -5.05 -14.75 -2.50
CA THR A 59 -4.24 -15.90 -2.89
C THR A 59 -3.54 -15.66 -4.23
N VAL A 60 -2.41 -16.33 -4.47
CA VAL A 60 -1.74 -16.30 -5.75
C VAL A 60 -2.55 -17.04 -6.81
N GLY A 61 -2.75 -16.41 -7.97
CA GLY A 61 -3.48 -16.97 -9.10
C GLY A 61 -3.39 -16.04 -10.30
N THR A 62 -3.98 -16.42 -11.41
CA THR A 62 -4.02 -15.56 -12.60
C THR A 62 -5.01 -14.43 -12.34
N GLY A 63 -4.49 -13.21 -12.19
CA GLY A 63 -5.26 -12.01 -11.92
C GLY A 63 -5.61 -11.76 -10.45
N GLU A 64 -5.24 -12.63 -9.54
CA GLU A 64 -5.57 -12.54 -8.10
C GLU A 64 -4.47 -11.88 -7.26
N TRP A 65 -3.51 -11.21 -7.89
CA TRP A 65 -2.50 -10.42 -7.18
C TRP A 65 -3.08 -9.10 -6.72
N ASP A 66 -2.86 -8.76 -5.46
CA ASP A 66 -3.20 -7.43 -4.95
C ASP A 66 -2.11 -6.42 -5.32
N LEU A 67 -2.55 -5.24 -5.76
CA LEU A 67 -1.68 -4.09 -6.04
C LEU A 67 -1.79 -3.12 -4.86
N ILE A 68 -0.86 -3.22 -3.93
CA ILE A 68 -0.86 -2.45 -2.67
C ILE A 68 0.53 -1.92 -2.36
N GLY A 69 0.61 -0.89 -1.50
CA GLY A 69 1.87 -0.42 -0.92
C GLY A 69 1.94 -0.66 0.56
N SER A 70 3.09 -0.33 1.17
CA SER A 70 3.20 -0.34 2.62
C SER A 70 2.39 0.81 3.22
N PRO A 71 1.44 0.53 4.13
CA PRO A 71 0.69 1.56 4.85
C PRO A 71 1.48 2.16 6.02
N VAL A 72 2.73 1.74 6.20
CA VAL A 72 3.63 2.20 7.25
C VAL A 72 5.00 2.53 6.67
N ASP A 73 5.70 3.48 7.28
CA ASP A 73 7.04 3.88 6.89
C ASP A 73 8.11 3.10 7.66
N GLY A 74 9.29 2.97 7.04
CA GLY A 74 10.48 2.34 7.62
C GLY A 74 10.51 0.81 7.58
N LEU A 75 9.52 0.14 6.99
CA LEU A 75 9.51 -1.32 6.86
C LEU A 75 10.45 -1.80 5.75
N SER A 76 11.47 -2.58 6.12
CA SER A 76 12.31 -3.23 5.11
C SER A 76 11.60 -4.41 4.44
N ILE A 77 11.83 -4.59 3.14
CA ILE A 77 11.27 -5.68 2.36
C ILE A 77 11.75 -7.04 2.90
N SER A 78 12.99 -7.11 3.35
CA SER A 78 13.53 -8.31 3.99
C SER A 78 12.81 -8.71 5.27
N ASN A 79 12.54 -7.72 6.16
CA ASN A 79 11.78 -7.96 7.38
C ASN A 79 10.32 -8.35 7.07
N PHE A 80 9.71 -7.70 6.08
CA PHE A 80 8.36 -8.04 5.63
C PHE A 80 8.27 -9.49 5.16
N VAL A 81 9.19 -9.93 4.29
CA VAL A 81 9.24 -11.32 3.79
C VAL A 81 9.46 -12.31 4.94
N THR A 82 10.36 -12.00 5.86
CA THR A 82 10.65 -12.87 7.02
C THR A 82 9.43 -13.00 7.94
N THR A 83 8.81 -11.87 8.28
CA THR A 83 7.64 -11.84 9.17
C THR A 83 6.45 -12.59 8.57
N ASN A 84 6.25 -12.46 7.26
CA ASN A 84 5.12 -13.05 6.55
C ASN A 84 5.42 -14.41 5.90
N SER A 85 6.55 -15.03 6.21
CA SER A 85 7.03 -16.26 5.54
C SER A 85 6.08 -17.45 5.59
N SER A 86 5.17 -17.50 6.56
CA SER A 86 4.15 -18.55 6.68
C SER A 86 2.94 -18.37 5.76
N VAL A 87 2.71 -17.17 5.26
CA VAL A 87 1.53 -16.82 4.44
C VAL A 87 1.89 -16.30 3.04
N LEU A 88 3.04 -15.64 2.90
CA LEU A 88 3.52 -15.12 1.63
C LEU A 88 3.73 -16.25 0.62
N ALA A 89 3.09 -16.16 -0.54
CA ALA A 89 3.27 -17.18 -1.57
C ALA A 89 4.70 -17.14 -2.15
N THR A 90 5.19 -18.30 -2.58
CA THR A 90 6.53 -18.46 -3.16
C THR A 90 6.48 -19.37 -4.38
N ASN A 91 7.42 -19.16 -5.31
CA ASN A 91 7.67 -20.07 -6.41
C ASN A 91 9.19 -20.25 -6.58
N GLY A 92 9.71 -21.39 -6.14
CA GLY A 92 11.15 -21.62 -6.07
C GLY A 92 11.84 -20.61 -5.16
N SER A 93 12.74 -19.80 -5.73
CA SER A 93 13.44 -18.74 -5.01
C SER A 93 12.69 -17.40 -4.98
N ALA A 94 11.60 -17.25 -5.74
CA ALA A 94 10.86 -16.01 -5.86
C ALA A 94 9.76 -15.90 -4.79
N TYR A 95 9.65 -14.72 -4.21
CA TYR A 95 8.55 -14.33 -3.31
C TYR A 95 7.43 -13.66 -4.10
N ALA A 96 6.19 -13.87 -3.69
CA ALA A 96 5.05 -13.16 -4.26
C ALA A 96 4.95 -11.72 -3.69
N VAL A 97 6.02 -10.99 -3.83
CA VAL A 97 6.12 -9.55 -3.62
C VAL A 97 7.11 -8.97 -4.62
N GLY A 98 6.69 -7.92 -5.34
CA GLY A 98 7.50 -7.33 -6.39
C GLY A 98 6.98 -5.97 -6.84
N TYR A 99 7.68 -5.34 -7.75
CA TYR A 99 7.37 -4.01 -8.26
C TYR A 99 7.25 -4.01 -9.78
N HIS A 100 6.53 -3.02 -10.31
CA HIS A 100 6.50 -2.72 -11.73
C HIS A 100 7.67 -1.81 -12.11
N ASP A 101 8.38 -2.18 -13.18
CA ASP A 101 9.44 -1.36 -13.79
C ASP A 101 8.90 -0.72 -15.08
N ASN A 102 8.76 0.60 -15.07
CA ASN A 102 8.30 1.35 -16.25
C ASN A 102 9.30 1.34 -17.39
N SER A 103 10.59 1.08 -17.15
CA SER A 103 11.64 1.18 -18.16
C SER A 103 11.48 0.15 -19.27
N ASP A 104 10.93 -1.01 -18.93
CA ASP A 104 10.72 -2.12 -19.86
C ASP A 104 9.32 -2.74 -19.80
N ASP A 105 8.42 -2.20 -18.94
CA ASP A 105 7.07 -2.69 -18.73
C ASP A 105 7.05 -4.12 -18.18
N SER A 106 7.86 -4.35 -17.18
CA SER A 106 7.99 -5.67 -16.55
C SER A 106 7.67 -5.66 -15.06
N TRP A 107 7.34 -6.85 -14.56
CA TRP A 107 7.20 -7.11 -13.13
C TRP A 107 8.43 -7.84 -12.61
N THR A 108 9.02 -7.32 -11.54
CA THR A 108 10.18 -7.92 -10.89
C THR A 108 9.84 -8.33 -9.47
N ASN A 109 9.81 -9.64 -9.22
CA ASN A 109 9.63 -10.18 -7.88
C ASN A 109 10.98 -10.28 -7.15
N TYR A 110 10.95 -10.01 -5.85
CA TYR A 110 12.11 -10.27 -5.00
C TYR A 110 12.36 -11.77 -4.86
N THR A 111 13.63 -12.13 -4.73
CA THR A 111 14.06 -13.52 -4.58
C THR A 111 14.90 -13.69 -3.31
N THR A 112 15.19 -14.94 -2.94
CA THR A 112 16.09 -15.24 -1.82
C THR A 112 17.47 -14.58 -1.97
N SER A 113 17.92 -14.31 -3.19
CA SER A 113 19.20 -13.66 -3.47
C SER A 113 19.13 -12.14 -3.51
N THR A 114 17.97 -11.54 -3.78
CA THR A 114 17.82 -10.08 -3.96
C THR A 114 17.17 -9.39 -2.76
N VAL A 115 16.37 -10.10 -1.96
CA VAL A 115 15.58 -9.52 -0.86
C VAL A 115 16.45 -8.88 0.23
N GLY A 116 17.64 -9.41 0.49
CA GLY A 116 18.55 -8.85 1.50
C GLY A 116 19.12 -7.47 1.15
N GLY A 117 19.17 -7.12 -0.13
CA GLY A 117 19.62 -5.82 -0.62
C GLY A 117 18.49 -4.88 -1.08
N ALA A 118 17.22 -5.28 -0.91
CA ALA A 118 16.08 -4.56 -1.44
C ALA A 118 15.78 -3.22 -0.74
N GLY A 119 16.30 -2.99 0.47
CA GLY A 119 16.01 -1.80 1.27
C GLY A 119 14.60 -1.82 1.86
N ASN A 120 14.06 -0.64 2.14
CA ASN A 120 12.69 -0.46 2.62
C ASN A 120 11.71 -0.42 1.45
N PHE A 121 10.42 -0.63 1.74
CA PHE A 121 9.36 -0.24 0.81
C PHE A 121 9.47 1.27 0.55
N ASP A 122 9.45 1.66 -0.72
CA ASP A 122 9.34 3.07 -1.10
C ASP A 122 7.93 3.55 -0.72
N ILE A 123 7.87 4.62 0.06
CA ILE A 123 6.59 5.15 0.51
C ILE A 123 5.76 5.64 -0.69
N ALA A 124 4.46 5.40 -0.67
CA ALA A 124 3.53 5.71 -1.76
C ALA A 124 3.79 4.99 -3.09
N ARG A 125 4.79 4.12 -3.19
CA ARG A 125 4.94 3.19 -4.32
C ARG A 125 4.09 1.96 -4.11
N GLY A 126 3.43 1.50 -5.17
CA GLY A 126 2.70 0.25 -5.16
C GLY A 126 3.58 -0.96 -5.50
N TYR A 127 3.17 -2.10 -5.01
CA TYR A 127 3.79 -3.40 -5.23
C TYR A 127 2.70 -4.43 -5.54
N GLN A 128 3.04 -5.45 -6.29
CA GLN A 128 2.18 -6.63 -6.39
C GLN A 128 2.49 -7.58 -5.23
N MET A 129 1.45 -8.13 -4.61
CA MET A 129 1.59 -9.09 -3.52
C MET A 129 0.56 -10.20 -3.62
N ALA A 130 0.90 -11.40 -3.13
CA ALA A 130 -0.05 -12.49 -3.00
C ALA A 130 0.32 -13.44 -1.86
N THR A 131 -0.69 -14.05 -1.26
CA THR A 131 -0.53 -15.11 -0.26
C THR A 131 -0.74 -16.49 -0.88
N SER A 132 -0.41 -17.54 -0.15
CA SER A 132 -0.64 -18.92 -0.61
C SER A 132 -2.10 -19.38 -0.53
N SER A 133 -2.96 -18.73 0.27
CA SER A 133 -4.34 -19.19 0.49
C SER A 133 -5.34 -18.10 0.88
N GLY A 134 -5.01 -16.83 0.68
CA GLY A 134 -5.76 -15.70 1.25
C GLY A 134 -5.49 -15.57 2.76
N ALA A 135 -4.80 -14.50 3.17
CA ALA A 135 -4.43 -14.29 4.57
C ALA A 135 -4.02 -12.84 4.82
N THR A 136 -3.98 -12.44 6.08
CA THR A 136 -3.43 -11.14 6.46
C THR A 136 -1.89 -11.18 6.47
N MET A 137 -1.30 -10.15 5.89
CA MET A 137 0.12 -9.85 5.97
C MET A 137 0.37 -8.74 6.99
N ALA A 138 1.44 -8.89 7.76
CA ALA A 138 1.86 -7.97 8.81
C ALA A 138 2.78 -6.89 8.24
N PHE A 139 2.40 -5.62 8.40
CA PHE A 139 3.21 -4.45 8.10
C PHE A 139 3.53 -3.74 9.41
N THR A 140 4.81 -3.72 9.81
CA THR A 140 5.24 -3.07 11.05
C THR A 140 6.13 -1.88 10.74
N GLY A 141 5.71 -0.69 11.18
CA GLY A 141 6.45 0.55 10.95
C GLY A 141 5.76 1.75 11.57
N SER A 142 6.27 2.95 11.28
CA SER A 142 5.72 4.21 11.78
C SER A 142 4.58 4.72 10.90
N ILE A 143 3.70 5.55 11.47
CA ILE A 143 2.64 6.23 10.73
C ILE A 143 3.19 7.52 10.13
N ALA A 144 3.09 7.67 8.82
CA ALA A 144 3.32 8.95 8.16
C ALA A 144 2.16 9.92 8.50
N THR A 145 2.51 11.14 8.95
CA THR A 145 1.52 12.18 9.33
C THR A 145 1.62 13.44 8.49
N ILE A 146 2.46 13.41 7.46
CA ILE A 146 2.64 14.51 6.49
C ILE A 146 2.48 13.97 5.08
N ASP A 147 2.27 14.87 4.13
CA ASP A 147 2.16 14.51 2.71
C ASP A 147 3.37 13.70 2.25
N GLN A 148 3.09 12.66 1.47
CA GLN A 148 4.11 11.80 0.88
C GLN A 148 4.15 12.02 -0.62
N THR A 149 5.34 11.99 -1.20
CA THR A 149 5.54 12.22 -2.64
C THR A 149 6.24 11.03 -3.26
N GLN A 150 5.63 10.47 -4.31
CA GLN A 150 6.22 9.45 -5.16
C GLN A 150 6.48 10.03 -6.55
N SER A 151 7.71 9.95 -7.03
CA SER A 151 8.02 10.34 -8.41
C SER A 151 7.37 9.38 -9.39
N ILE A 152 6.70 9.94 -10.40
CA ILE A 152 6.14 9.18 -11.51
C ILE A 152 6.93 9.46 -12.79
N ILE A 153 6.98 8.48 -13.69
CA ILE A 153 7.79 8.52 -14.90
C ILE A 153 6.89 8.27 -16.10
N ASN A 154 7.08 9.08 -17.15
CA ASN A 154 6.53 8.82 -18.47
C ASN A 154 7.66 8.39 -19.41
N ASN A 155 7.88 7.10 -19.56
CA ASN A 155 8.85 6.52 -20.48
C ASN A 155 8.26 6.43 -21.89
N ASN A 156 8.03 7.54 -22.54
CA ASN A 156 7.31 7.69 -23.81
C ASN A 156 8.07 7.13 -25.04
N GLY A 157 8.94 6.13 -24.89
CA GLY A 157 9.67 5.54 -26.00
C GLY A 157 9.12 4.17 -26.40
N ASN A 158 9.01 3.93 -27.71
CA ASN A 158 8.87 2.62 -28.34
C ASN A 158 7.50 1.93 -28.36
N GLY A 159 6.40 2.68 -28.25
CA GLY A 159 5.06 2.11 -28.53
C GLY A 159 4.51 1.13 -27.51
N ASN A 160 5.24 0.84 -26.44
CA ASN A 160 4.76 -0.01 -25.35
C ASN A 160 3.98 0.86 -24.34
N GLY A 161 2.66 0.66 -24.26
CA GLY A 161 1.75 1.45 -23.44
C GLY A 161 2.03 1.34 -21.94
N GLY A 162 2.53 0.21 -21.47
CA GLY A 162 2.80 -0.05 -20.05
C GLY A 162 3.87 0.83 -19.43
N ARG A 163 4.80 1.33 -20.24
CA ARG A 163 5.86 2.26 -19.80
C ARG A 163 5.36 3.65 -19.36
N ARG A 164 4.07 3.93 -19.50
CA ARG A 164 3.42 5.16 -19.06
C ARG A 164 2.66 5.00 -17.74
N TRP A 165 2.47 3.78 -17.29
CA TRP A 165 1.75 3.48 -16.07
C TRP A 165 2.69 3.47 -14.88
N ASN A 166 2.23 4.06 -13.78
CA ASN A 166 2.94 4.06 -12.52
C ASN A 166 2.05 3.42 -11.46
N LEU A 167 2.60 2.45 -10.77
CA LEU A 167 1.90 1.84 -9.65
C LEU A 167 2.18 2.67 -8.39
N VAL A 168 1.17 3.40 -7.95
CA VAL A 168 1.19 4.22 -6.73
C VAL A 168 0.28 3.59 -5.68
N ALA A 169 0.54 3.87 -4.42
CA ALA A 169 -0.23 3.33 -3.31
C ALA A 169 -0.56 4.41 -2.28
N ASN A 170 -1.59 4.15 -1.49
CA ASN A 170 -1.88 4.92 -0.29
C ASN A 170 -0.81 4.61 0.79
N PRO A 171 -0.01 5.59 1.23
CA PRO A 171 1.05 5.38 2.22
C PRO A 171 0.56 5.46 3.67
N PHE A 172 -0.74 5.66 3.87
CA PHE A 172 -1.32 5.87 5.18
C PHE A 172 -2.13 4.63 5.62
N PRO A 173 -2.14 4.29 6.90
CA PRO A 173 -3.01 3.25 7.45
C PRO A 173 -4.45 3.80 7.63
N SER A 174 -4.99 4.40 6.58
CA SER A 174 -6.31 5.03 6.52
C SER A 174 -6.83 5.04 5.09
N TYR A 175 -8.10 5.38 4.91
CA TYR A 175 -8.66 5.66 3.60
C TYR A 175 -8.14 7.00 3.05
N LEU A 176 -8.08 7.11 1.73
CA LEU A 176 -7.69 8.32 1.00
C LEU A 176 -8.87 8.80 0.15
N ASN A 177 -9.12 10.10 0.15
CA ASN A 177 -10.08 10.70 -0.78
C ASN A 177 -9.57 10.54 -2.22
N ALA A 178 -10.23 9.72 -3.02
CA ALA A 178 -9.77 9.40 -4.37
C ALA A 178 -10.15 10.49 -5.38
N ASN A 179 -11.39 10.93 -5.39
CA ASN A 179 -11.97 11.81 -6.38
C ASN A 179 -12.94 12.83 -5.76
N THR A 180 -13.66 13.61 -6.59
CA THR A 180 -14.60 14.65 -6.14
C THR A 180 -15.80 14.12 -5.39
N ASN A 181 -16.14 12.84 -5.51
CA ASN A 181 -17.23 12.25 -4.71
C ASN A 181 -16.84 12.11 -3.24
N ALA A 182 -15.55 11.84 -2.97
CA ALA A 182 -15.04 11.76 -1.60
C ALA A 182 -14.81 13.15 -0.99
N HIS A 183 -14.23 14.10 -1.76
CA HIS A 183 -14.04 15.48 -1.34
C HIS A 183 -13.85 16.39 -2.55
N ALA A 184 -14.55 17.53 -2.59
CA ALA A 184 -14.65 18.41 -3.76
C ALA A 184 -13.29 18.87 -4.36
N SER A 185 -12.28 19.12 -3.52
CA SER A 185 -10.98 19.66 -3.95
C SER A 185 -9.78 18.98 -3.30
N ASN A 186 -9.90 18.49 -2.08
CA ASN A 186 -8.84 17.80 -1.35
C ASN A 186 -8.96 16.28 -1.56
N ASN A 187 -8.73 15.86 -2.80
CA ASN A 187 -8.72 14.46 -3.21
C ASN A 187 -7.52 14.18 -4.12
N PHE A 188 -7.13 12.93 -4.23
CA PHE A 188 -5.94 12.50 -4.95
C PHE A 188 -5.90 13.01 -6.40
N LEU A 189 -6.98 12.87 -7.15
CA LEU A 189 -7.02 13.27 -8.55
C LEU A 189 -6.94 14.78 -8.73
N SER A 190 -7.64 15.56 -7.90
CA SER A 190 -7.62 17.03 -8.00
C SER A 190 -6.26 17.61 -7.62
N VAL A 191 -5.63 17.10 -6.57
CA VAL A 191 -4.32 17.55 -6.09
C VAL A 191 -3.21 17.22 -7.11
N ASN A 192 -3.30 16.08 -7.79
CA ASN A 192 -2.28 15.59 -8.70
C ASN A 192 -2.61 15.84 -10.19
N ALA A 193 -3.68 16.58 -10.50
CA ALA A 193 -4.14 16.78 -11.88
C ALA A 193 -3.09 17.37 -12.85
N SER A 194 -2.15 18.17 -12.33
CA SER A 194 -1.09 18.79 -13.15
C SER A 194 0.03 17.85 -13.55
N VAL A 195 0.16 16.69 -12.91
CA VAL A 195 1.23 15.70 -13.16
C VAL A 195 0.71 14.41 -13.78
N ILE A 196 -0.60 14.20 -13.80
CA ILE A 196 -1.25 13.07 -14.47
C ILE A 196 -1.67 13.51 -15.89
N ASP A 197 -1.47 12.65 -16.89
CA ASP A 197 -1.94 12.92 -18.25
C ASP A 197 -3.45 13.19 -18.28
N SER A 198 -3.85 14.34 -18.83
CA SER A 198 -5.26 14.78 -18.81
C SER A 198 -6.23 13.82 -19.53
N ASN A 199 -5.75 13.02 -20.48
CA ASN A 199 -6.57 12.01 -21.15
C ASN A 199 -6.78 10.75 -20.29
N PHE A 200 -5.98 10.58 -19.23
CA PHE A 200 -5.97 9.44 -18.33
C PHE A 200 -6.06 9.86 -16.86
N LEU A 201 -6.66 11.01 -16.58
CA LEU A 201 -6.82 11.55 -15.23
C LEU A 201 -7.82 10.70 -14.42
N SER A 202 -7.35 9.56 -13.99
CA SER A 202 -8.13 8.54 -13.29
C SER A 202 -7.21 7.65 -12.44
N ILE A 203 -7.79 7.00 -11.44
CA ILE A 203 -7.19 5.88 -10.73
C ILE A 203 -7.71 4.60 -11.39
N TYR A 204 -6.81 3.70 -11.72
CA TYR A 204 -7.11 2.38 -12.28
C TYR A 204 -6.83 1.33 -11.22
N GLY A 205 -7.87 0.86 -10.54
CA GLY A 205 -7.79 -0.19 -9.54
C GLY A 205 -7.89 -1.58 -10.17
N TRP A 206 -6.92 -2.45 -9.93
CA TRP A 206 -6.99 -3.83 -10.39
C TRP A 206 -8.06 -4.58 -9.62
N LYS A 207 -8.94 -5.28 -10.32
CA LYS A 207 -9.98 -6.12 -9.73
C LYS A 207 -9.39 -7.46 -9.31
N ALA A 208 -9.68 -7.89 -8.08
CA ALA A 208 -9.19 -9.15 -7.54
C ALA A 208 -9.68 -10.39 -8.31
N ASP A 209 -10.76 -10.26 -9.09
CA ASP A 209 -11.28 -11.33 -9.95
C ASP A 209 -10.52 -11.48 -11.29
N GLY A 210 -9.50 -10.67 -11.52
CA GLY A 210 -8.67 -10.70 -12.72
C GLY A 210 -9.35 -10.22 -14.01
N THR A 211 -10.56 -9.65 -13.93
CA THR A 211 -11.34 -9.25 -15.11
C THR A 211 -10.94 -7.90 -15.70
N GLY A 212 -9.97 -7.19 -15.08
CA GLY A 212 -9.45 -5.92 -15.57
C GLY A 212 -9.41 -4.83 -14.50
N TYR A 213 -9.52 -3.58 -14.93
CA TYR A 213 -9.45 -2.42 -14.05
C TYR A 213 -10.83 -1.84 -13.77
N GLU A 214 -11.03 -1.37 -12.55
CA GLU A 214 -12.06 -0.42 -12.19
C GLU A 214 -11.47 0.99 -12.28
N ILE A 215 -12.24 1.93 -12.86
CA ILE A 215 -11.73 3.27 -13.17
C ILE A 215 -12.48 4.28 -12.31
N TYR A 216 -11.74 5.02 -11.50
CA TYR A 216 -12.24 6.11 -10.68
C TYR A 216 -11.73 7.44 -11.23
N ASN A 217 -12.62 8.30 -11.67
CA ASN A 217 -12.33 9.65 -12.13
C ASN A 217 -13.17 10.71 -11.39
N ASN A 218 -13.02 11.98 -11.74
CA ASN A 218 -13.79 13.06 -11.08
C ASN A 218 -15.26 13.17 -11.53
N THR A 219 -15.70 12.31 -12.44
CA THR A 219 -17.07 12.32 -13.00
C THR A 219 -17.83 11.02 -12.77
N SER A 220 -17.19 10.01 -12.20
CA SER A 220 -17.77 8.69 -11.90
C SER A 220 -18.17 8.55 -10.45
#